data_ec1b94c4530dcb4309932439dcf59665
#
_entry.id   ec1b94c4530dcb4309932439dcf59665
#
_cell.length_a   1.000
_cell.length_b   1.000
_cell.length_c   1.000
_cell.angle_alpha   90.00
_cell.angle_beta   90.00
_cell.angle_gamma   90.00
#
_symmetry.space_group_name_H-M   'P 1'
#
loop_
_entity.id
_entity.type
_entity.pdbx_description
1 polymer ?
#
loop_
_entity_poly.entity_id
_entity_poly.type
_entity_poly.pdbx_seq_one_letter_code
_entity_poly.pdbx_strand_id
1 'polypeptide(L)'
;MMTFRFLQLIPPYSFRTLSFTFSRIAYLLVFVASFSIFYSCSTSRHASTITDYRALAKASRKLGVRIDYKDNHRLFLECAQWVGVPYRYGGKSRRGVDCSGLTYCIYRQLYGVSLSPNSQMQLDRDVQVRVKKGHVTPGDLLFFSDRRSKRHINHVGIYLKGGKFIHASTSRGVRIDDLQDAHWKKRWVAAGRTAGKRF
;
A
#
# COMPACT_ATOMS: atom_id res chain seq x y z
N MET A 1 91.78 46.70 -20.44
CA MET A 1 92.50 45.76 -21.32
C MET A 1 91.95 44.34 -21.04
N MET A 2 91.43 43.71 -22.07
CA MET A 2 91.16 42.25 -22.24
C MET A 2 90.30 41.56 -21.20
N THR A 3 89.04 41.25 -21.55
CA THR A 3 88.54 40.07 -22.22
C THR A 3 88.66 38.75 -21.44
N PHE A 4 87.61 38.06 -21.06
CA PHE A 4 87.17 36.86 -21.73
C PHE A 4 85.82 36.32 -21.14
N ARG A 5 84.95 36.02 -22.04
CA ARG A 5 83.65 35.30 -21.92
C ARG A 5 83.88 33.88 -21.41
N PHE A 6 82.98 33.37 -20.64
CA PHE A 6 82.53 31.98 -20.82
C PHE A 6 81.06 31.85 -20.52
N LEU A 7 80.35 31.75 -21.60
CA LEU A 7 78.93 31.31 -21.63
C LEU A 7 78.96 29.79 -21.59
N GLN A 8 78.27 29.17 -20.64
CA GLN A 8 78.01 27.76 -20.77
C GLN A 8 76.46 27.55 -20.68
N LEU A 9 75.99 26.94 -21.77
CA LEU A 9 74.69 26.49 -22.09
C LEU A 9 74.17 25.50 -21.05
N ILE A 10 72.98 25.79 -20.53
CA ILE A 10 72.06 24.80 -19.88
C ILE A 10 71.00 24.40 -20.90
N PRO A 11 70.85 23.10 -21.24
CA PRO A 11 69.80 22.66 -22.18
C PRO A 11 68.46 22.78 -21.55
N PRO A 12 67.43 23.11 -22.31
CA PRO A 12 66.01 23.17 -21.80
C PRO A 12 65.47 21.76 -21.57
N TYR A 13 65.42 21.33 -20.34
CA TYR A 13 64.67 20.13 -20.01
C TYR A 13 63.25 20.38 -20.24
N SER A 14 62.69 19.58 -21.14
CA SER A 14 61.32 19.54 -21.60
C SER A 14 60.30 19.34 -20.46
N PHE A 15 59.64 20.39 -20.05
CA PHE A 15 58.48 20.36 -19.15
C PHE A 15 57.19 19.81 -19.80
N ARG A 16 57.28 19.25 -21.01
CA ARG A 16 56.09 18.85 -21.77
C ARG A 16 55.54 17.44 -21.50
N THR A 17 56.31 16.57 -20.82
CA THR A 17 55.89 15.17 -20.62
C THR A 17 55.16 14.89 -19.34
N LEU A 18 55.27 15.74 -18.30
CA LEU A 18 54.53 15.54 -17.04
C LEU A 18 53.07 15.97 -17.09
N SER A 19 52.70 16.91 -17.96
CA SER A 19 51.35 17.43 -18.05
C SER A 19 50.32 16.43 -18.66
N PHE A 20 50.77 15.55 -19.57
CA PHE A 20 49.93 14.58 -20.24
C PHE A 20 49.58 13.35 -19.38
N THR A 21 50.44 12.97 -18.46
CA THR A 21 50.17 11.82 -17.58
C THR A 21 49.22 12.16 -16.45
N PHE A 22 49.31 13.36 -15.86
CA PHE A 22 48.34 13.84 -14.85
C PHE A 22 46.93 14.00 -15.40
N SER A 23 46.82 14.49 -16.64
CA SER A 23 45.50 14.63 -17.29
C SER A 23 44.82 13.26 -17.49
N ARG A 24 45.54 12.24 -17.95
CA ARG A 24 44.98 10.90 -18.16
C ARG A 24 44.59 10.20 -16.85
N ILE A 25 45.32 10.39 -15.78
CA ILE A 25 44.97 9.86 -14.45
C ILE A 25 43.72 10.56 -13.90
N ALA A 26 43.62 11.89 -14.06
CA ALA A 26 42.44 12.64 -13.64
C ALA A 26 41.16 12.20 -14.39
N TYR A 27 41.24 11.96 -15.71
CA TYR A 27 40.13 11.42 -16.50
C TYR A 27 39.75 9.99 -16.09
N LEU A 28 40.71 9.14 -15.76
CA LEU A 28 40.46 7.77 -15.27
C LEU A 28 39.79 7.79 -13.89
N LEU A 29 40.19 8.65 -12.99
CA LEU A 29 39.59 8.81 -11.68
C LEU A 29 38.14 9.36 -11.76
N VAL A 30 37.89 10.32 -12.65
CA VAL A 30 36.53 10.84 -12.91
C VAL A 30 35.63 9.76 -13.56
N PHE A 31 36.20 8.95 -14.48
CA PHE A 31 35.46 7.87 -15.13
C PHE A 31 35.11 6.72 -14.15
N VAL A 32 36.00 6.37 -13.24
CA VAL A 32 35.77 5.38 -12.19
C VAL A 32 34.76 5.91 -11.16
N ALA A 33 34.83 7.18 -10.78
CA ALA A 33 33.90 7.81 -9.87
C ALA A 33 32.49 7.92 -10.48
N SER A 34 32.36 8.24 -11.78
CA SER A 34 31.06 8.27 -12.46
C SER A 34 30.45 6.88 -12.65
N PHE A 35 31.27 5.83 -12.82
CA PHE A 35 30.79 4.45 -12.93
C PHE A 35 30.28 3.89 -11.59
N SER A 36 30.85 4.37 -10.46
CA SER A 36 30.41 3.97 -9.11
C SER A 36 29.02 4.49 -8.74
N ILE A 37 28.57 5.61 -9.33
CA ILE A 37 27.25 6.20 -9.08
C ILE A 37 26.12 5.37 -9.73
N PHE A 38 26.41 4.66 -10.82
CA PHE A 38 25.42 3.81 -11.48
C PHE A 38 25.22 2.43 -10.83
N TYR A 39 26.15 1.97 -9.98
CA TYR A 39 26.01 0.68 -9.29
C TYR A 39 25.24 0.74 -7.97
N SER A 40 24.92 1.94 -7.45
CA SER A 40 24.27 2.11 -6.14
C SER A 40 22.74 2.07 -6.16
N CYS A 41 22.08 1.81 -7.29
CA CYS A 41 20.62 1.88 -7.39
C CYS A 41 19.96 0.59 -7.87
N SER A 42 20.39 -0.59 -7.40
CA SER A 42 19.75 -1.85 -7.82
C SER A 42 19.40 -2.86 -6.73
N THR A 43 19.59 -2.56 -5.45
CA THR A 43 19.33 -3.54 -4.38
C THR A 43 18.01 -3.35 -3.63
N SER A 44 17.19 -2.34 -4.00
CA SER A 44 15.94 -2.05 -3.28
C SER A 44 14.67 -2.66 -3.87
N ARG A 45 14.70 -3.36 -5.01
CA ARG A 45 13.48 -3.89 -5.66
C ARG A 45 13.16 -5.37 -5.39
N HIS A 46 14.00 -6.11 -4.69
CA HIS A 46 13.76 -7.54 -4.42
C HIS A 46 13.31 -7.86 -2.99
N ALA A 47 13.19 -6.86 -2.11
CA ALA A 47 12.71 -7.08 -0.73
C ALA A 47 11.18 -7.17 -0.60
N SER A 48 10.41 -6.96 -1.67
CA SER A 48 8.94 -6.91 -1.61
C SER A 48 8.23 -8.23 -1.94
N THR A 49 8.94 -9.32 -2.21
CA THR A 49 8.31 -10.59 -2.63
C THR A 49 8.43 -11.71 -1.58
N ILE A 50 9.11 -11.47 -0.48
CA ILE A 50 9.03 -12.40 0.66
C ILE A 50 7.78 -12.00 1.43
N THR A 51 6.66 -12.66 1.13
CA THR A 51 5.46 -12.59 1.97
C THR A 51 5.90 -12.96 3.38
N ASP A 52 5.89 -12.00 4.31
CA ASP A 52 6.23 -12.26 5.69
C ASP A 52 5.16 -13.17 6.30
N TYR A 53 5.42 -14.48 6.29
CA TYR A 53 4.51 -15.48 6.85
C TYR A 53 4.16 -15.21 8.30
N ARG A 54 5.04 -14.54 9.06
CA ARG A 54 4.77 -14.13 10.44
C ARG A 54 3.70 -13.04 10.48
N ALA A 55 3.78 -12.05 9.58
CA ALA A 55 2.77 -11.01 9.44
C ALA A 55 1.42 -11.59 9.03
N LEU A 56 1.39 -12.53 8.07
CA LEU A 56 0.16 -13.23 7.67
C LEU A 56 -0.43 -14.06 8.81
N ALA A 57 0.38 -14.80 9.55
CA ALA A 57 -0.08 -15.57 10.71
C ALA A 57 -0.65 -14.66 11.80
N LYS A 58 -0.03 -13.49 12.05
CA LYS A 58 -0.56 -12.47 12.96
C LYS A 58 -1.88 -11.89 12.47
N ALA A 59 -1.98 -11.56 11.18
CA ALA A 59 -3.20 -11.06 10.57
C ALA A 59 -4.33 -12.11 10.63
N SER A 60 -4.05 -13.37 10.30
CA SER A 60 -4.98 -14.48 10.37
C SER A 60 -5.60 -14.63 11.78
N ARG A 61 -4.77 -14.61 12.83
CA ARG A 61 -5.26 -14.63 14.20
C ARG A 61 -6.11 -13.41 14.56
N LYS A 62 -5.63 -12.21 14.17
CA LYS A 62 -6.32 -10.94 14.50
C LYS A 62 -7.67 -10.82 13.80
N LEU A 63 -7.78 -11.33 12.57
CA LEU A 63 -9.01 -11.30 11.77
C LEU A 63 -9.93 -12.50 12.03
N GLY A 64 -9.44 -13.54 12.71
CA GLY A 64 -10.19 -14.78 12.93
C GLY A 64 -10.51 -15.53 11.63
N VAL A 65 -9.64 -15.43 10.62
CA VAL A 65 -9.79 -16.11 9.31
C VAL A 65 -8.51 -16.84 8.93
N ARG A 66 -8.64 -17.99 8.29
CA ARG A 66 -7.50 -18.68 7.69
C ARG A 66 -7.14 -18.00 6.38
N ILE A 67 -5.90 -17.52 6.27
CA ILE A 67 -5.36 -16.92 5.05
C ILE A 67 -4.52 -17.95 4.33
N ASP A 68 -4.93 -18.31 3.11
CA ASP A 68 -4.26 -19.31 2.26
C ASP A 68 -3.36 -18.62 1.23
N TYR A 69 -2.45 -19.37 0.59
CA TYR A 69 -1.48 -18.83 -0.36
C TYR A 69 -2.13 -18.18 -1.62
N LYS A 70 -3.35 -18.60 -1.99
CA LYS A 70 -4.12 -18.03 -3.11
C LYS A 70 -4.90 -16.77 -2.74
N ASP A 71 -4.98 -16.44 -1.46
CA ASP A 71 -5.73 -15.28 -1.01
C ASP A 71 -5.03 -13.96 -1.35
N ASN A 72 -5.77 -12.88 -1.43
CA ASN A 72 -5.22 -11.53 -1.55
C ASN A 72 -4.58 -11.10 -0.23
N HIS A 73 -3.32 -11.47 0.00
CA HIS A 73 -2.57 -11.19 1.23
C HIS A 73 -2.59 -9.70 1.61
N ARG A 74 -2.50 -8.80 0.61
CA ARG A 74 -2.52 -7.34 0.85
C ARG A 74 -3.82 -6.89 1.51
N LEU A 75 -4.96 -7.46 1.11
CA LEU A 75 -6.26 -7.15 1.72
C LEU A 75 -6.29 -7.53 3.20
N PHE A 76 -5.88 -8.75 3.53
CA PHE A 76 -5.92 -9.24 4.91
C PHE A 76 -4.92 -8.49 5.80
N LEU A 77 -3.72 -8.24 5.31
CA LEU A 77 -2.70 -7.46 6.03
C LEU A 77 -3.20 -6.04 6.31
N GLU A 78 -3.77 -5.36 5.32
CA GLU A 78 -4.31 -4.01 5.49
C GLU A 78 -5.50 -4.00 6.46
N CYS A 79 -6.46 -4.91 6.30
CA CYS A 79 -7.61 -5.03 7.21
C CYS A 79 -7.15 -5.28 8.66
N ALA A 80 -6.18 -6.15 8.87
CA ALA A 80 -5.65 -6.45 10.21
C ALA A 80 -5.05 -5.22 10.91
N GLN A 81 -4.50 -4.28 10.16
CA GLN A 81 -3.97 -3.04 10.73
C GLN A 81 -5.08 -2.10 11.23
N TRP A 82 -6.30 -2.18 10.69
CA TRP A 82 -7.41 -1.33 11.09
C TRP A 82 -8.14 -1.83 12.33
N VAL A 83 -8.09 -3.10 12.66
CA VAL A 83 -8.78 -3.67 13.84
C VAL A 83 -8.32 -2.95 15.12
N GLY A 84 -9.31 -2.44 15.88
CA GLY A 84 -9.10 -1.68 17.12
C GLY A 84 -9.03 -0.16 16.94
N VAL A 85 -9.07 0.36 15.71
CA VAL A 85 -9.18 1.81 15.48
C VAL A 85 -10.53 2.31 16.04
N PRO A 86 -10.57 3.39 16.84
CA PRO A 86 -11.80 3.90 17.43
C PRO A 86 -12.78 4.41 16.38
N TYR A 87 -14.08 4.36 16.69
CA TYR A 87 -15.10 4.96 15.86
C TYR A 87 -15.07 6.48 15.95
N ARG A 88 -15.18 7.14 14.82
CA ARG A 88 -15.39 8.58 14.72
C ARG A 88 -16.26 8.89 13.51
N TYR A 89 -17.43 9.49 13.72
CA TYR A 89 -18.31 9.89 12.63
C TYR A 89 -17.60 10.81 11.63
N GLY A 90 -17.70 10.52 10.33
CA GLY A 90 -16.98 11.22 9.26
C GLY A 90 -15.47 11.03 9.27
N GLY A 91 -14.92 10.20 10.16
CA GLY A 91 -13.49 9.95 10.28
C GLY A 91 -12.95 9.11 9.12
N LYS A 92 -11.73 9.43 8.68
CA LYS A 92 -11.00 8.73 7.59
C LYS A 92 -9.52 8.55 7.94
N SER A 93 -9.22 8.20 9.18
CA SER A 93 -7.83 8.04 9.64
C SER A 93 -7.69 7.00 10.74
N ARG A 94 -6.44 6.61 11.05
CA ARG A 94 -6.13 5.71 12.18
C ARG A 94 -6.46 6.32 13.55
N ARG A 95 -6.70 7.64 13.65
CA ARG A 95 -7.14 8.30 14.89
C ARG A 95 -8.65 8.19 15.12
N GLY A 96 -9.38 7.71 14.13
CA GLY A 96 -10.83 7.49 14.19
C GLY A 96 -11.43 7.39 12.80
N VAL A 97 -12.37 6.45 12.65
CA VAL A 97 -12.96 6.11 11.35
C VAL A 97 -14.42 5.70 11.54
N ASP A 98 -15.31 6.07 10.60
CA ASP A 98 -16.64 5.46 10.50
C ASP A 98 -16.67 4.31 9.49
N CYS A 99 -17.85 3.71 9.29
CA CYS A 99 -17.98 2.53 8.42
C CYS A 99 -17.63 2.82 6.97
N SER A 100 -18.10 3.92 6.42
CA SER A 100 -17.80 4.36 5.04
C SER A 100 -16.38 4.90 4.88
N GLY A 101 -15.86 5.56 5.89
CA GLY A 101 -14.48 6.00 5.95
C GLY A 101 -13.48 4.85 5.99
N LEU A 102 -13.81 3.76 6.71
CA LEU A 102 -12.99 2.55 6.73
C LEU A 102 -12.87 1.91 5.35
N THR A 103 -14.00 1.70 4.68
CA THR A 103 -14.02 1.15 3.32
C THR A 103 -13.28 2.05 2.34
N TYR A 104 -13.50 3.37 2.42
CA TYR A 104 -12.78 4.37 1.63
C TYR A 104 -11.25 4.27 1.83
N CYS A 105 -10.78 4.24 3.07
CA CYS A 105 -9.34 4.20 3.36
C CYS A 105 -8.69 2.90 2.85
N ILE A 106 -9.31 1.75 3.09
CA ILE A 106 -8.80 0.46 2.64
C ILE A 106 -8.77 0.38 1.11
N TYR A 107 -9.85 0.80 0.44
CA TYR A 107 -9.91 0.75 -1.03
C TYR A 107 -8.94 1.72 -1.69
N ARG A 108 -8.79 2.92 -1.13
CA ARG A 108 -7.80 3.89 -1.62
C ARG A 108 -6.37 3.35 -1.49
N GLN A 109 -6.05 2.73 -0.35
CA GLN A 109 -4.72 2.18 -0.09
C GLN A 109 -4.39 0.97 -0.99
N LEU A 110 -5.35 0.08 -1.19
CA LEU A 110 -5.11 -1.18 -1.91
C LEU A 110 -5.26 -1.06 -3.42
N TYR A 111 -6.25 -0.28 -3.86
CA TYR A 111 -6.71 -0.26 -5.25
C TYR A 111 -6.61 1.11 -5.90
N GLY A 112 -6.24 2.16 -5.16
CA GLY A 112 -6.24 3.55 -5.65
C GLY A 112 -7.65 4.12 -5.90
N VAL A 113 -8.70 3.44 -5.42
CA VAL A 113 -10.10 3.81 -5.65
C VAL A 113 -10.62 4.67 -4.50
N SER A 114 -11.12 5.86 -4.83
CA SER A 114 -11.80 6.75 -3.89
C SER A 114 -13.28 6.46 -3.87
N LEU A 115 -13.76 5.78 -2.83
CA LEU A 115 -15.18 5.50 -2.66
C LEU A 115 -15.97 6.73 -2.20
N SER A 116 -17.26 6.75 -2.45
CA SER A 116 -18.19 7.80 -2.03
C SER A 116 -18.22 7.98 -0.49
N PRO A 117 -18.61 9.17 0.02
CA PRO A 117 -18.42 9.52 1.43
C PRO A 117 -19.35 8.80 2.41
N ASN A 118 -20.42 8.19 1.96
CA ASN A 118 -21.35 7.45 2.83
C ASN A 118 -21.77 6.11 2.25
N SER A 119 -22.29 5.22 3.10
CA SER A 119 -22.61 3.84 2.73
C SER A 119 -23.69 3.72 1.65
N GLN A 120 -24.70 4.60 1.64
CA GLN A 120 -25.73 4.61 0.61
C GLN A 120 -25.13 4.95 -0.75
N MET A 121 -24.33 6.04 -0.82
CA MET A 121 -23.68 6.44 -2.06
C MET A 121 -22.67 5.40 -2.55
N GLN A 122 -21.97 4.71 -1.65
CA GLN A 122 -21.07 3.60 -2.03
C GLN A 122 -21.85 2.48 -2.72
N LEU A 123 -23.05 2.16 -2.23
CA LEU A 123 -23.91 1.17 -2.88
C LEU A 123 -24.42 1.63 -4.24
N ASP A 124 -24.83 2.90 -4.34
CA ASP A 124 -25.54 3.42 -5.53
C ASP A 124 -24.59 3.83 -6.66
N ARG A 125 -23.38 4.33 -6.33
CA ARG A 125 -22.47 4.93 -7.29
C ARG A 125 -21.20 4.11 -7.52
N ASP A 126 -20.68 3.46 -6.47
CA ASP A 126 -19.35 2.84 -6.54
C ASP A 126 -19.42 1.34 -6.86
N VAL A 127 -20.57 0.69 -6.56
CA VAL A 127 -20.78 -0.72 -6.89
C VAL A 127 -21.09 -0.86 -8.39
N GLN A 128 -20.22 -1.54 -9.11
CA GLN A 128 -20.42 -1.85 -10.53
C GLN A 128 -21.13 -3.18 -10.74
N VAL A 129 -20.86 -4.16 -9.88
CA VAL A 129 -21.47 -5.48 -9.95
C VAL A 129 -22.15 -5.83 -8.63
N ARG A 130 -23.45 -6.04 -8.65
CA ARG A 130 -24.17 -6.58 -7.50
C ARG A 130 -23.87 -8.06 -7.34
N VAL A 131 -23.55 -8.47 -6.12
CA VAL A 131 -23.15 -9.84 -5.78
C VAL A 131 -24.25 -10.51 -4.99
N LYS A 132 -24.65 -11.73 -5.40
CA LYS A 132 -25.58 -12.55 -4.62
C LYS A 132 -24.94 -12.95 -3.29
N LYS A 133 -25.75 -13.05 -2.21
CA LYS A 133 -25.23 -13.30 -0.84
C LYS A 133 -24.34 -14.53 -0.72
N GLY A 134 -24.65 -15.63 -1.44
CA GLY A 134 -23.83 -16.84 -1.44
C GLY A 134 -22.54 -16.79 -2.29
N HIS A 135 -22.29 -15.68 -3.04
CA HIS A 135 -21.17 -15.56 -3.99
C HIS A 135 -20.20 -14.42 -3.63
N VAL A 136 -20.26 -13.94 -2.40
CA VAL A 136 -19.33 -12.92 -1.91
C VAL A 136 -17.93 -13.48 -1.80
N THR A 137 -16.95 -12.69 -2.19
CA THR A 137 -15.51 -13.02 -2.16
C THR A 137 -14.73 -11.96 -1.39
N PRO A 138 -13.55 -12.29 -0.83
CA PRO A 138 -12.77 -11.33 -0.06
C PRO A 138 -12.61 -9.99 -0.76
N GLY A 139 -12.91 -8.89 -0.05
CA GLY A 139 -12.89 -7.53 -0.59
C GLY A 139 -14.23 -7.04 -1.15
N ASP A 140 -15.28 -7.86 -1.27
CA ASP A 140 -16.61 -7.34 -1.63
C ASP A 140 -17.17 -6.45 -0.53
N LEU A 141 -17.85 -5.37 -0.90
CA LEU A 141 -18.56 -4.51 0.03
C LEU A 141 -19.89 -5.16 0.46
N LEU A 142 -20.16 -5.09 1.75
CA LEU A 142 -21.39 -5.57 2.36
C LEU A 142 -22.18 -4.40 2.89
N PHE A 143 -23.47 -4.32 2.55
CA PHE A 143 -24.33 -3.21 2.90
C PHE A 143 -25.47 -3.65 3.80
N PHE A 144 -25.69 -2.89 4.87
CA PHE A 144 -26.66 -3.23 5.91
C PHE A 144 -27.62 -2.08 6.15
N SER A 145 -28.83 -2.44 6.63
CA SER A 145 -29.87 -1.52 7.06
C SER A 145 -30.42 -1.94 8.42
N ASP A 146 -30.63 -1.00 9.31
CA ASP A 146 -31.33 -1.19 10.58
C ASP A 146 -32.84 -1.00 10.45
N ARG A 147 -33.29 -0.46 9.30
CA ARG A 147 -34.73 -0.17 9.05
C ARG A 147 -35.48 -1.38 8.49
N ARG A 148 -36.76 -1.50 8.85
CA ARG A 148 -37.65 -2.55 8.33
C ARG A 148 -37.77 -2.52 6.81
N SER A 149 -37.84 -1.35 6.21
CA SER A 149 -37.97 -1.18 4.75
C SER A 149 -36.76 -1.63 3.94
N LYS A 150 -35.56 -1.75 4.57
CA LYS A 150 -34.29 -2.10 3.92
C LYS A 150 -33.93 -1.25 2.69
N ARG A 151 -34.66 -0.15 2.45
CA ARG A 151 -34.45 0.75 1.32
C ARG A 151 -33.29 1.73 1.54
N HIS A 152 -32.93 1.95 2.80
CA HIS A 152 -31.89 2.88 3.17
C HIS A 152 -30.71 2.15 3.81
N ILE A 153 -29.54 2.29 3.21
CA ILE A 153 -28.30 1.73 3.73
C ILE A 153 -27.67 2.72 4.72
N ASN A 154 -27.41 2.25 5.91
CA ASN A 154 -26.79 3.06 6.96
C ASN A 154 -25.47 2.46 7.49
N HIS A 155 -25.06 1.28 6.96
CA HIS A 155 -23.83 0.67 7.38
C HIS A 155 -23.18 -0.13 6.24
N VAL A 156 -21.83 -0.17 6.24
CA VAL A 156 -21.03 -0.89 5.25
C VAL A 156 -19.83 -1.56 5.93
N GLY A 157 -19.41 -2.69 5.37
CA GLY A 157 -18.19 -3.39 5.74
C GLY A 157 -17.55 -4.06 4.54
N ILE A 158 -16.40 -4.69 4.74
CA ILE A 158 -15.67 -5.43 3.72
C ILE A 158 -15.67 -6.91 4.09
N TYR A 159 -16.16 -7.74 3.19
CA TYR A 159 -16.10 -9.20 3.35
C TYR A 159 -14.68 -9.70 3.35
N LEU A 160 -14.36 -10.60 4.26
CA LEU A 160 -13.06 -11.25 4.38
C LEU A 160 -13.13 -12.69 3.86
N LYS A 161 -13.54 -13.63 4.70
CA LYS A 161 -13.61 -15.05 4.37
C LYS A 161 -14.40 -15.82 5.45
N GLY A 162 -15.05 -16.93 5.07
CA GLY A 162 -15.74 -17.78 6.05
C GLY A 162 -16.86 -17.09 6.83
N GLY A 163 -17.59 -16.18 6.18
CA GLY A 163 -18.66 -15.40 6.83
C GLY A 163 -18.14 -14.16 7.58
N LYS A 164 -16.84 -14.00 7.78
CA LYS A 164 -16.28 -12.87 8.53
C LYS A 164 -16.17 -11.62 7.66
N PHE A 165 -16.38 -10.45 8.28
CA PHE A 165 -16.22 -9.16 7.64
C PHE A 165 -15.70 -8.11 8.63
N ILE A 166 -15.00 -7.11 8.10
CA ILE A 166 -14.50 -5.97 8.87
C ILE A 166 -15.41 -4.77 8.70
N HIS A 167 -15.70 -4.07 9.78
CA HIS A 167 -16.48 -2.84 9.79
C HIS A 167 -16.12 -1.95 10.99
N ALA A 168 -16.57 -0.68 11.00
CA ALA A 168 -16.42 0.22 12.13
C ALA A 168 -17.73 0.28 12.94
N SER A 169 -17.74 -0.36 14.11
CA SER A 169 -18.82 -0.33 15.07
C SER A 169 -18.85 1.00 15.81
N THR A 170 -20.01 1.64 15.95
CA THR A 170 -20.18 2.91 16.69
C THR A 170 -19.74 2.83 18.14
N SER A 171 -19.93 1.69 18.78
CA SER A 171 -19.61 1.48 20.21
C SER A 171 -18.28 0.80 20.48
N ARG A 172 -17.72 0.08 19.50
CA ARG A 172 -16.53 -0.79 19.69
C ARG A 172 -15.39 -0.53 18.70
N GLY A 173 -15.52 0.49 17.85
CA GLY A 173 -14.53 0.78 16.83
C GLY A 173 -14.45 -0.29 15.74
N VAL A 174 -13.31 -0.36 15.05
CA VAL A 174 -13.10 -1.30 13.96
C VAL A 174 -12.89 -2.72 14.50
N ARG A 175 -13.75 -3.63 14.01
CA ARG A 175 -13.75 -5.04 14.46
C ARG A 175 -14.16 -6.00 13.35
N ILE A 176 -14.05 -7.27 13.66
CA ILE A 176 -14.51 -8.38 12.83
C ILE A 176 -15.80 -8.96 13.44
N ASP A 177 -16.83 -9.10 12.62
CA ASP A 177 -18.06 -9.78 12.99
C ASP A 177 -18.40 -10.88 11.97
N ASP A 178 -19.40 -11.70 12.28
CA ASP A 178 -19.85 -12.83 11.46
C ASP A 178 -21.20 -12.53 10.82
N LEU A 179 -21.33 -12.76 9.52
CA LEU A 179 -22.60 -12.65 8.78
C LEU A 179 -23.67 -13.65 9.24
N GLN A 180 -23.26 -14.74 9.91
CA GLN A 180 -24.18 -15.72 10.45
C GLN A 180 -24.83 -15.27 11.76
N ASP A 181 -24.25 -14.27 12.46
CA ASP A 181 -24.89 -13.69 13.64
C ASP A 181 -26.27 -13.15 13.29
N ALA A 182 -27.28 -13.46 14.13
CA ALA A 182 -28.68 -13.08 13.89
C ALA A 182 -28.84 -11.56 13.64
N HIS A 183 -28.05 -10.74 14.34
CA HIS A 183 -28.00 -9.30 14.16
C HIS A 183 -27.65 -8.90 12.73
N TRP A 184 -26.57 -9.46 12.17
CA TRP A 184 -26.09 -9.11 10.83
C TRP A 184 -26.90 -9.79 9.74
N LYS A 185 -27.25 -11.07 9.92
CA LYS A 185 -28.09 -11.83 8.98
C LYS A 185 -29.41 -11.11 8.67
N LYS A 186 -30.07 -10.56 9.69
CA LYS A 186 -31.31 -9.79 9.54
C LYS A 186 -31.12 -8.46 8.82
N ARG A 187 -29.97 -7.80 9.02
CA ARG A 187 -29.69 -6.45 8.51
C ARG A 187 -29.01 -6.45 7.14
N TRP A 188 -28.39 -7.52 6.73
CA TRP A 188 -27.69 -7.61 5.46
C TRP A 188 -28.62 -7.45 4.27
N VAL A 189 -28.46 -6.37 3.50
CA VAL A 189 -29.32 -6.00 2.36
C VAL A 189 -28.69 -6.40 1.04
N ALA A 190 -27.45 -6.00 0.80
CA ALA A 190 -26.78 -6.15 -0.48
C ALA A 190 -25.29 -6.42 -0.32
N ALA A 191 -24.69 -6.91 -1.40
CA ALA A 191 -23.24 -6.97 -1.57
C ALA A 191 -22.87 -6.48 -2.97
N GLY A 192 -21.64 -5.97 -3.12
CA GLY A 192 -21.18 -5.46 -4.41
C GLY A 192 -19.69 -5.36 -4.56
N ARG A 193 -19.25 -5.35 -5.82
CA ARG A 193 -17.87 -5.14 -6.26
C ARG A 193 -17.70 -3.80 -6.90
N THR A 194 -16.58 -3.17 -6.67
CA THR A 194 -16.19 -1.89 -7.27
C THR A 194 -15.17 -2.09 -8.38
N ALA A 195 -14.91 -1.06 -9.20
CA ALA A 195 -13.99 -1.08 -10.33
C ALA A 195 -12.54 -1.49 -9.97
N GLY A 196 -12.10 -1.20 -8.77
CA GLY A 196 -10.70 -1.40 -8.36
C GLY A 196 -10.34 -2.83 -8.01
N LYS A 197 -11.32 -3.70 -7.85
CA LYS A 197 -11.09 -5.11 -7.49
C LYS A 197 -10.83 -5.92 -8.75
N ARG A 198 -9.57 -5.92 -9.23
CA ARG A 198 -9.12 -6.89 -10.23
C ARG A 198 -8.86 -8.23 -9.53
N PHE A 199 -9.37 -9.29 -10.11
CA PHE A 199 -9.25 -10.68 -9.66
C PHE A 199 -7.89 -11.23 -10.06
#